data_be590d8feaffd9a87f6e82e6aa32c45c
#
_entry.id   be590d8feaffd9a87f6e82e6aa32c45c
#
_cell.length_a   1.000
_cell.length_b   1.000
_cell.length_c   1.000
_cell.angle_alpha   90.00
_cell.angle_beta   90.00
_cell.angle_gamma   90.00
#
_symmetry.space_group_name_H-M   'P 1'
#
loop_
_entity.id
_entity.type
_entity.pdbx_description
1 polymer ?
#
loop_
_entity_poly.entity_id
_entity_poly.type
_entity_poly.pdbx_seq_one_letter_code
_entity_poly.pdbx_strand_id
1 'polypeptide(L)'
;MLAAWYKNFGTAENVLETGEFAEPKPGKGEVKIKIYSSGVNPSDTKKRAGSNPDILDDGPIIPHSDGAGEIVDVSDEKLRHRIGENVWVYESQHNRRLGTAAEFVCLPSHNAVKLPDRVSYDTGAMLGIPAMTAHRCVHNSGDIKDRYVLITGGAGRVGQHPGHFHE
;
A
#
# COMPACT_ATOMS: atom_id res chain seq x y z
N MET A 1 -2.12 18.38 -5.47
CA MET A 1 -1.72 17.09 -6.06
C MET A 1 -2.90 16.43 -6.73
N LEU A 2 -2.67 15.65 -7.79
CA LEU A 2 -3.71 14.81 -8.35
C LEU A 2 -3.97 13.60 -7.44
N ALA A 3 -5.25 13.24 -7.24
CA ALA A 3 -5.68 12.08 -6.46
C ALA A 3 -7.01 11.52 -6.97
N ALA A 4 -7.31 10.28 -6.56
CA ALA A 4 -8.64 9.71 -6.63
C ALA A 4 -9.17 9.52 -5.19
N TRP A 5 -10.41 9.91 -4.93
CA TRP A 5 -11.03 9.81 -3.60
C TRP A 5 -12.52 9.47 -3.68
N TYR A 6 -13.12 9.14 -2.54
CA TYR A 6 -14.56 9.01 -2.39
C TYR A 6 -15.03 9.62 -1.07
N LYS A 7 -16.29 10.10 -1.07
CA LYS A 7 -16.98 10.73 0.06
C LYS A 7 -18.21 9.96 0.51
N ASN A 8 -18.65 9.00 -0.30
CA ASN A 8 -19.81 8.15 -0.07
C ASN A 8 -19.46 6.72 -0.41
N PHE A 9 -20.17 5.77 0.20
CA PHE A 9 -20.04 4.36 -0.17
C PHE A 9 -20.80 4.05 -1.46
N GLY A 10 -20.29 3.13 -2.27
CA GLY A 10 -20.94 2.72 -3.52
C GLY A 10 -20.01 2.06 -4.53
N THR A 11 -20.52 1.90 -5.76
CA THR A 11 -19.72 1.41 -6.89
C THR A 11 -18.69 2.46 -7.32
N ALA A 12 -17.63 2.02 -7.99
CA ALA A 12 -16.54 2.93 -8.40
C ALA A 12 -17.06 4.08 -9.28
N GLU A 13 -17.90 3.74 -10.26
CA GLU A 13 -18.47 4.69 -11.23
C GLU A 13 -19.29 5.80 -10.55
N ASN A 14 -19.91 5.49 -9.41
CA ASN A 14 -20.83 6.41 -8.74
C ASN A 14 -20.17 7.29 -7.67
N VAL A 15 -19.04 6.85 -7.10
CA VAL A 15 -18.48 7.52 -5.90
C VAL A 15 -17.02 7.92 -6.03
N LEU A 16 -16.24 7.37 -6.98
CA LEU A 16 -14.87 7.80 -7.18
C LEU A 16 -14.82 9.13 -7.93
N GLU A 17 -14.20 10.10 -7.31
CA GLU A 17 -13.85 11.40 -7.89
C GLU A 17 -12.36 11.43 -8.17
N THR A 18 -11.94 12.15 -9.22
CA THR A 18 -10.53 12.40 -9.53
C THR A 18 -10.30 13.89 -9.74
N GLY A 19 -9.16 14.42 -9.31
CA GLY A 19 -8.83 15.82 -9.50
C GLY A 19 -7.79 16.34 -8.49
N GLU A 20 -7.82 17.65 -8.27
CA GLU A 20 -6.92 18.32 -7.33
C GLU A 20 -7.33 18.06 -5.88
N PHE A 21 -6.39 17.59 -5.09
CA PHE A 21 -6.52 17.36 -3.65
C PHE A 21 -5.40 18.08 -2.90
N ALA A 22 -5.64 18.43 -1.64
CA ALA A 22 -4.62 19.07 -0.81
C ALA A 22 -3.43 18.12 -0.62
N GLU A 23 -2.23 18.62 -0.89
CA GLU A 23 -1.00 17.86 -0.74
C GLU A 23 -0.66 17.65 0.74
N PRO A 24 -0.41 16.41 1.21
CA PRO A 24 -0.14 16.16 2.62
C PRO A 24 1.27 16.63 3.00
N LYS A 25 1.43 17.01 4.27
CA LYS A 25 2.74 17.26 4.88
C LYS A 25 3.05 16.14 5.88
N PRO A 26 4.31 15.68 5.94
CA PRO A 26 4.66 14.61 6.86
C PRO A 26 4.53 15.05 8.32
N GLY A 27 3.80 14.28 9.12
CA GLY A 27 3.73 14.42 10.56
C GLY A 27 4.94 13.81 11.26
N LYS A 28 5.05 13.96 12.59
CA LYS A 28 6.19 13.44 13.37
C LYS A 28 6.48 11.96 13.10
N GLY A 29 7.70 11.65 12.71
CA GLY A 29 8.15 10.29 12.38
C GLY A 29 7.66 9.78 11.03
N GLU A 30 7.04 10.64 10.21
CA GLU A 30 6.57 10.30 8.88
C GLU A 30 7.55 10.71 7.78
N VAL A 31 7.42 10.03 6.67
CA VAL A 31 8.04 10.37 5.38
C VAL A 31 6.95 10.68 4.36
N LYS A 32 7.23 11.58 3.45
CA LYS A 32 6.40 11.88 2.28
C LYS A 32 6.97 11.19 1.07
N ILE A 33 6.15 10.45 0.38
CA ILE A 33 6.53 9.63 -0.77
C ILE A 33 5.80 10.12 -2.01
N LYS A 34 6.55 10.38 -3.07
CA LYS A 34 6.02 10.54 -4.42
C LYS A 34 5.70 9.15 -4.96
N ILE A 35 4.44 8.87 -5.20
CA ILE A 35 3.97 7.58 -5.67
C ILE A 35 4.11 7.49 -7.19
N TYR A 36 4.75 6.42 -7.66
CA TYR A 36 4.87 6.09 -9.08
C TYR A 36 3.97 4.90 -9.47
N SER A 37 3.69 3.99 -8.54
CA SER A 37 2.77 2.87 -8.74
C SER A 37 1.95 2.62 -7.48
N SER A 38 0.64 2.40 -7.65
CA SER A 38 -0.32 2.19 -6.56
C SER A 38 -1.03 0.85 -6.71
N GLY A 39 -1.02 0.03 -5.66
CA GLY A 39 -1.59 -1.31 -5.65
C GLY A 39 -3.07 -1.34 -5.24
N VAL A 40 -3.93 -1.88 -6.11
CA VAL A 40 -5.35 -2.09 -5.82
C VAL A 40 -5.61 -3.48 -5.25
N ASN A 41 -6.29 -3.56 -4.13
CA ASN A 41 -6.62 -4.81 -3.45
C ASN A 41 -8.13 -5.01 -3.27
N PRO A 42 -8.62 -6.24 -3.10
CA PRO A 42 -10.03 -6.50 -2.78
C PRO A 42 -10.54 -5.77 -1.53
N SER A 43 -9.65 -5.52 -0.56
CA SER A 43 -9.97 -4.73 0.64
C SER A 43 -10.39 -3.29 0.32
N ASP A 44 -9.81 -2.69 -0.72
CA ASP A 44 -10.12 -1.32 -1.11
C ASP A 44 -11.53 -1.22 -1.68
N THR A 45 -11.92 -2.20 -2.50
CA THR A 45 -13.29 -2.27 -3.05
C THR A 45 -14.32 -2.53 -1.96
N LYS A 46 -13.99 -3.38 -0.96
CA LYS A 46 -14.87 -3.66 0.18
C LYS A 46 -15.04 -2.44 1.07
N LYS A 47 -13.96 -1.71 1.38
CA LYS A 47 -14.03 -0.44 2.14
C LYS A 47 -14.92 0.57 1.42
N ARG A 48 -14.71 0.78 0.12
CA ARG A 48 -15.54 1.68 -0.67
C ARG A 48 -17.01 1.23 -0.73
N ALA A 49 -17.28 -0.06 -0.65
CA ALA A 49 -18.65 -0.60 -0.58
C ALA A 49 -19.28 -0.51 0.83
N GLY A 50 -18.57 0.02 1.84
CA GLY A 50 -19.11 0.23 3.18
C GLY A 50 -18.79 -0.86 4.20
N SER A 51 -17.78 -1.73 3.96
CA SER A 51 -17.39 -2.75 4.94
C SER A 51 -16.79 -2.18 6.24
N ASN A 52 -16.43 -0.90 6.24
CA ASN A 52 -16.01 -0.13 7.41
C ASN A 52 -16.80 1.18 7.43
N PRO A 53 -17.97 1.25 8.10
CA PRO A 53 -18.87 2.39 8.02
C PRO A 53 -18.26 3.69 8.56
N ASP A 54 -17.41 3.62 9.57
CA ASP A 54 -16.86 4.79 10.28
C ASP A 54 -15.70 5.46 9.53
N ILE A 55 -15.22 4.87 8.44
CA ILE A 55 -14.03 5.38 7.72
C ILE A 55 -14.25 6.77 7.08
N LEU A 56 -15.50 7.17 6.85
CA LEU A 56 -15.87 8.45 6.24
C LEU A 56 -16.17 9.56 7.26
N ASP A 57 -16.22 9.27 8.57
CA ASP A 57 -16.61 10.23 9.60
C ASP A 57 -15.70 11.47 9.63
N ASP A 58 -14.42 11.28 9.31
CA ASP A 58 -13.42 12.36 9.26
C ASP A 58 -13.25 12.99 7.87
N GLY A 59 -14.04 12.62 6.88
CA GLY A 59 -14.04 13.20 5.54
C GLY A 59 -13.60 12.25 4.42
N PRO A 60 -13.22 12.77 3.24
CA PRO A 60 -12.95 11.97 2.05
C PRO A 60 -11.80 10.99 2.24
N ILE A 61 -11.88 9.86 1.55
CA ILE A 61 -10.90 8.78 1.57
C ILE A 61 -10.18 8.71 0.24
N ILE A 62 -8.85 8.80 0.25
CA ILE A 62 -7.99 8.37 -0.85
C ILE A 62 -7.71 6.87 -0.65
N PRO A 63 -8.14 5.98 -1.55
CA PRO A 63 -7.98 4.54 -1.37
C PRO A 63 -6.54 4.06 -1.56
N HIS A 64 -6.38 2.76 -1.44
CA HIS A 64 -5.20 1.91 -1.64
C HIS A 64 -4.19 1.95 -0.48
N SER A 65 -3.85 0.74 -0.04
CA SER A 65 -2.92 0.52 1.07
C SER A 65 -1.48 0.29 0.63
N ASP A 66 -1.29 -0.13 -0.62
CA ASP A 66 -0.02 -0.54 -1.18
C ASP A 66 0.43 0.43 -2.28
N GLY A 67 1.73 0.59 -2.43
CA GLY A 67 2.30 1.42 -3.48
C GLY A 67 3.82 1.35 -3.48
N ALA A 68 4.43 2.03 -4.43
CA ALA A 68 5.87 2.22 -4.49
C ALA A 68 6.22 3.59 -5.09
N GLY A 69 7.33 4.14 -4.67
CA GLY A 69 7.75 5.46 -5.09
C GLY A 69 9.06 5.89 -4.43
N GLU A 70 9.27 7.19 -4.35
CA GLU A 70 10.50 7.80 -3.83
C GLU A 70 10.17 8.70 -2.63
N ILE A 71 10.97 8.63 -1.57
CA ILE A 71 10.87 9.55 -0.43
C ILE A 71 11.36 10.94 -0.87
N VAL A 72 10.47 11.93 -0.82
CA VAL A 72 10.77 13.30 -1.26
C VAL A 72 10.84 14.32 -0.13
N ASP A 73 10.28 13.99 1.05
CA ASP A 73 10.32 14.87 2.23
C ASP A 73 10.18 14.04 3.52
N VAL A 74 10.65 14.58 4.63
CA VAL A 74 10.60 13.95 5.94
C VAL A 74 10.32 14.98 7.03
N SER A 75 9.63 14.61 8.09
CA SER A 75 9.33 15.50 9.22
C SER A 75 10.46 15.59 10.26
N ASP A 76 11.35 14.62 10.30
CA ASP A 76 12.41 14.49 11.32
C ASP A 76 13.78 14.53 10.64
N GLU A 77 14.68 15.39 11.14
CA GLU A 77 16.07 15.50 10.66
C GLU A 77 16.80 14.14 10.67
N LYS A 78 16.49 13.26 11.63
CA LYS A 78 17.06 11.91 11.68
C LYS A 78 16.70 11.03 10.48
N LEU A 79 15.60 11.35 9.78
CA LEU A 79 15.13 10.63 8.59
C LEU A 79 15.65 11.23 7.28
N ARG A 80 16.34 12.37 7.33
CA ARG A 80 16.76 13.13 6.15
C ARG A 80 17.64 12.34 5.19
N HIS A 81 18.43 11.39 5.73
CA HIS A 81 19.25 10.49 4.93
C HIS A 81 18.45 9.56 4.01
N ARG A 82 17.13 9.45 4.23
CA ARG A 82 16.21 8.63 3.40
C ARG A 82 15.65 9.37 2.19
N ILE A 83 15.83 10.68 2.09
CA ILE A 83 15.36 11.45 0.92
C ILE A 83 16.07 10.94 -0.33
N GLY A 84 15.29 10.66 -1.40
CA GLY A 84 15.76 10.02 -2.63
C GLY A 84 15.77 8.49 -2.58
N GLU A 85 15.38 7.87 -1.46
CA GLU A 85 15.30 6.41 -1.34
C GLU A 85 14.07 5.89 -2.08
N ASN A 86 14.28 4.93 -3.00
CA ASN A 86 13.19 4.18 -3.61
C ASN A 86 12.61 3.20 -2.59
N VAL A 87 11.28 3.21 -2.45
CA VAL A 87 10.56 2.42 -1.44
C VAL A 87 9.31 1.76 -2.00
N TRP A 88 8.96 0.63 -1.41
CA TRP A 88 7.60 0.11 -1.46
C TRP A 88 6.93 0.36 -0.11
N VAL A 89 5.61 0.51 -0.11
CA VAL A 89 4.84 0.86 1.09
C VAL A 89 3.72 -0.12 1.34
N TYR A 90 3.41 -0.31 2.60
CA TYR A 90 2.32 -1.16 3.08
C TYR A 90 1.51 -0.45 4.16
N GLU A 91 0.26 -0.86 4.33
CA GLU A 91 -0.65 -0.32 5.35
C GLU A 91 -0.82 1.20 5.32
N SER A 92 -0.62 1.87 4.16
CA SER A 92 -0.77 3.33 4.08
C SER A 92 -2.17 3.81 4.47
N GLN A 93 -3.18 2.93 4.37
CA GLN A 93 -4.57 3.15 4.77
C GLN A 93 -4.99 2.45 6.07
N HIS A 94 -4.05 1.93 6.88
CA HIS A 94 -4.39 1.34 8.17
C HIS A 94 -4.68 2.45 9.19
N ASN A 95 -5.94 2.59 9.62
CA ASN A 95 -6.43 3.68 10.47
C ASN A 95 -6.10 5.09 9.93
N ARG A 96 -6.05 5.23 8.60
CA ARG A 96 -5.68 6.46 7.90
C ARG A 96 -6.61 6.66 6.70
N ARG A 97 -6.92 7.92 6.39
CA ARG A 97 -7.81 8.28 5.28
C ARG A 97 -7.10 8.42 3.93
N LEU A 98 -5.81 8.76 3.95
CA LEU A 98 -5.05 9.09 2.75
C LEU A 98 -4.15 7.93 2.36
N GLY A 99 -4.56 7.19 1.34
CA GLY A 99 -3.82 6.07 0.75
C GLY A 99 -3.00 6.47 -0.47
N THR A 100 -2.57 5.47 -1.24
CA THR A 100 -1.62 5.64 -2.35
C THR A 100 -2.25 5.98 -3.71
N ALA A 101 -3.60 6.10 -3.81
CA ALA A 101 -4.25 6.55 -5.04
C ALA A 101 -4.11 8.07 -5.25
N ALA A 102 -2.91 8.60 -5.09
CA ALA A 102 -2.54 10.01 -5.22
C ALA A 102 -1.07 10.15 -5.62
N GLU A 103 -0.67 11.34 -6.08
CA GLU A 103 0.73 11.62 -6.40
C GLU A 103 1.65 11.55 -5.17
N PHE A 104 1.13 11.89 -3.99
CA PHE A 104 1.90 11.89 -2.74
C PHE A 104 1.10 11.25 -1.60
N VAL A 105 1.82 10.52 -0.75
CA VAL A 105 1.29 10.01 0.52
C VAL A 105 2.31 10.29 1.64
N CYS A 106 1.80 10.58 2.85
CA CYS A 106 2.61 10.63 4.06
C CYS A 106 2.26 9.44 4.94
N LEU A 107 3.27 8.76 5.46
CA LEU A 107 3.07 7.58 6.34
C LEU A 107 4.27 7.39 7.27
N PRO A 108 4.10 6.61 8.36
CA PRO A 108 5.20 6.31 9.27
C PRO A 108 6.40 5.73 8.53
N SER A 109 7.59 6.22 8.87
CA SER A 109 8.84 5.85 8.18
C SER A 109 9.09 4.34 8.09
N HIS A 110 8.61 3.55 9.07
CA HIS A 110 8.77 2.09 9.08
C HIS A 110 7.85 1.37 8.09
N ASN A 111 6.77 2.02 7.61
CA ASN A 111 5.90 1.47 6.56
C ASN A 111 6.44 1.72 5.14
N ALA A 112 7.53 2.48 5.02
CA ALA A 112 8.26 2.70 3.78
C ALA A 112 9.53 1.86 3.78
N VAL A 113 9.53 0.75 3.07
CA VAL A 113 10.63 -0.22 3.03
C VAL A 113 11.45 0.01 1.76
N LYS A 114 12.78 0.00 1.89
CA LYS A 114 13.68 0.19 0.75
C LYS A 114 13.38 -0.81 -0.37
N LEU A 115 13.17 -0.30 -1.58
CA LEU A 115 13.00 -1.08 -2.79
C LEU A 115 14.39 -1.34 -3.40
N PRO A 116 14.77 -2.60 -3.68
CA PRO A 116 16.03 -2.88 -4.35
C PRO A 116 16.10 -2.23 -5.74
N ASP A 117 17.26 -1.72 -6.14
CA ASP A 117 17.44 -0.92 -7.37
C ASP A 117 16.98 -1.61 -8.66
N ARG A 118 17.05 -2.94 -8.70
CA ARG A 118 16.61 -3.78 -9.84
C ARG A 118 15.12 -4.11 -9.87
N VAL A 119 14.37 -3.66 -8.86
CA VAL A 119 12.92 -3.95 -8.74
C VAL A 119 12.14 -2.73 -9.19
N SER A 120 11.20 -2.92 -10.11
CA SER A 120 10.34 -1.84 -10.60
C SER A 120 9.35 -1.38 -9.53
N TYR A 121 8.86 -0.14 -9.63
CA TYR A 121 7.79 0.36 -8.76
C TYR A 121 6.49 -0.46 -8.90
N ASP A 122 6.19 -0.99 -10.09
CA ASP A 122 5.02 -1.84 -10.29
C ASP A 122 5.13 -3.14 -9.48
N THR A 123 6.30 -3.76 -9.48
CA THR A 123 6.59 -4.91 -8.60
C THR A 123 6.54 -4.50 -7.13
N GLY A 124 7.14 -3.36 -6.77
CA GLY A 124 7.09 -2.82 -5.41
C GLY A 124 5.67 -2.64 -4.88
N ALA A 125 4.76 -2.12 -5.72
CA ALA A 125 3.35 -1.92 -5.36
C ALA A 125 2.55 -3.22 -5.12
N MET A 126 3.11 -4.38 -5.45
CA MET A 126 2.52 -5.70 -5.19
C MET A 126 3.07 -6.37 -3.92
N LEU A 127 4.11 -5.81 -3.29
CA LEU A 127 4.75 -6.43 -2.13
C LEU A 127 3.95 -6.28 -0.84
N GLY A 128 3.08 -5.30 -0.72
CA GLY A 128 2.25 -5.05 0.44
C GLY A 128 1.27 -6.20 0.73
N ILE A 129 -0.02 -5.96 0.59
CA ILE A 129 -1.06 -6.95 0.96
C ILE A 129 -0.85 -8.31 0.28
N PRO A 130 -0.60 -8.43 -1.05
CA PRO A 130 -0.51 -9.73 -1.69
C PRO A 130 0.68 -10.57 -1.21
N ALA A 131 1.90 -10.03 -1.27
CA ALA A 131 3.10 -10.78 -0.93
C ALA A 131 3.23 -11.05 0.58
N MET A 132 2.95 -10.05 1.43
CA MET A 132 2.96 -10.22 2.89
C MET A 132 1.91 -11.27 3.34
N THR A 133 0.73 -11.29 2.71
CA THR A 133 -0.30 -12.32 2.98
C THR A 133 0.21 -13.69 2.58
N ALA A 134 0.80 -13.82 1.39
CA ALA A 134 1.36 -15.08 0.92
C ALA A 134 2.48 -15.59 1.83
N HIS A 135 3.42 -14.72 2.20
CA HIS A 135 4.50 -15.03 3.14
C HIS A 135 3.95 -15.53 4.47
N ARG A 136 2.95 -14.84 5.03
CA ARG A 136 2.33 -15.28 6.27
C ARG A 136 1.64 -16.64 6.13
N CYS A 137 0.93 -16.88 5.04
CA CYS A 137 0.26 -18.17 4.81
C CYS A 137 1.27 -19.32 4.74
N VAL A 138 2.41 -19.11 4.10
CA VAL A 138 3.45 -20.13 3.96
C VAL A 138 4.12 -20.43 5.30
N HIS A 139 4.46 -19.41 6.08
CA HIS A 139 5.28 -19.56 7.30
C HIS A 139 4.47 -19.65 8.60
N ASN A 140 3.16 -19.47 8.57
CA ASN A 140 2.34 -19.46 9.80
C ASN A 140 2.28 -20.84 10.50
N SER A 141 2.53 -21.93 9.79
CA SER A 141 2.51 -23.30 10.32
C SER A 141 3.91 -23.88 10.64
N GLY A 142 4.93 -23.03 10.67
CA GLY A 142 6.32 -23.40 10.94
C GLY A 142 7.14 -23.66 9.68
N ASP A 143 8.24 -24.39 9.82
CA ASP A 143 9.16 -24.70 8.74
C ASP A 143 8.52 -25.62 7.69
N ILE A 144 8.59 -25.22 6.43
CA ILE A 144 8.05 -25.95 5.27
C ILE A 144 9.14 -26.63 4.44
N LYS A 145 10.41 -26.54 4.87
CA LYS A 145 11.53 -27.18 4.19
C LYS A 145 11.25 -28.67 4.02
N ASP A 146 11.51 -29.17 2.83
CA ASP A 146 11.30 -30.58 2.43
C ASP A 146 9.85 -31.09 2.59
N ARG A 147 8.85 -30.17 2.55
CA ARG A 147 7.43 -30.52 2.63
C ARG A 147 6.69 -30.25 1.33
N TYR A 148 5.66 -31.05 1.07
CA TYR A 148 4.70 -30.77 0.00
C TYR A 148 3.73 -29.69 0.45
N VAL A 149 3.60 -28.63 -0.32
CA VAL A 149 2.70 -27.50 -0.05
C VAL A 149 1.64 -27.44 -1.15
N LEU A 150 0.37 -27.59 -0.77
CA LEU A 150 -0.76 -27.40 -1.68
C LEU A 150 -1.22 -25.95 -1.64
N ILE A 151 -1.21 -25.28 -2.80
CA ILE A 151 -1.65 -23.90 -2.95
C ILE A 151 -2.92 -23.86 -3.78
N THR A 152 -4.04 -23.47 -3.16
CA THR A 152 -5.29 -23.18 -3.86
C THR A 152 -5.30 -21.75 -4.38
N GLY A 153 -5.90 -21.52 -5.57
CA GLY A 153 -5.91 -20.20 -6.18
C GLY A 153 -4.53 -19.69 -6.64
N GLY A 154 -3.63 -20.60 -7.05
CA GLY A 154 -2.25 -20.31 -7.45
C GLY A 154 -2.10 -19.27 -8.58
N ALA A 155 -3.13 -19.05 -9.42
CA ALA A 155 -3.15 -18.01 -10.44
C ALA A 155 -3.58 -16.63 -9.91
N GLY A 156 -4.06 -16.55 -8.67
CA GLY A 156 -4.47 -15.30 -8.03
C GLY A 156 -3.28 -14.48 -7.50
N ARG A 157 -3.50 -13.20 -7.22
CA ARG A 157 -2.45 -12.27 -6.75
C ARG A 157 -1.70 -12.73 -5.51
N VAL A 158 -2.38 -13.37 -4.56
CA VAL A 158 -1.74 -13.95 -3.37
C VAL A 158 -1.12 -15.29 -3.70
N GLY A 159 -1.86 -16.17 -4.42
CA GLY A 159 -1.48 -17.55 -4.66
C GLY A 159 -0.22 -17.76 -5.52
N GLN A 160 0.15 -16.80 -6.36
CA GLN A 160 1.37 -16.88 -7.17
C GLN A 160 2.66 -16.53 -6.41
N HIS A 161 2.57 -15.78 -5.29
CA HIS A 161 3.75 -15.38 -4.51
C HIS A 161 4.42 -16.52 -3.72
N PRO A 162 3.72 -17.53 -3.16
CA PRO A 162 4.36 -18.59 -2.36
C PRO A 162 5.49 -19.32 -3.07
N GLY A 163 5.43 -19.47 -4.39
CA GLY A 163 6.51 -20.07 -5.18
C GLY A 163 7.86 -19.34 -5.14
N HIS A 164 7.88 -18.07 -4.71
CA HIS A 164 9.08 -17.25 -4.60
C HIS A 164 9.74 -17.28 -3.21
N PHE A 165 9.15 -17.97 -2.22
CA PHE A 165 9.66 -18.02 -0.85
C PHE A 165 10.41 -19.33 -0.51
N HIS A 166 10.76 -20.12 -1.54
CA HIS A 166 11.42 -21.42 -1.38
C HIS A 166 12.89 -21.47 -1.82
N GLU A 167 13.45 -20.33 -2.26
CA GLU A 167 14.85 -20.23 -2.67
C GLU A 167 15.76 -19.67 -1.57
#